data_f5d7983e13dee39c58187a6ddbeae943
#
_entry.id   f5d7983e13dee39c58187a6ddbeae943
#
_cell.length_a   1.000
_cell.length_b   1.000
_cell.length_c   1.000
_cell.angle_alpha   90.00
_cell.angle_beta   90.00
_cell.angle_gamma   90.00
#
_symmetry.space_group_name_H-M   'P 1'
#
loop_
_entity.id
_entity.type
_entity.pdbx_description
1 polymer ?
#
loop_
_entity_poly.entity_id
_entity_poly.type
_entity_poly.pdbx_seq_one_letter_code
_entity_poly.pdbx_strand_id
1 'polypeptide(L)'
;MKKLFACVLALVMALSLVACGGGKSSGDSSADSSSGDSANKVVKIGVFEPQTGDNGGGGKKEILGMQYANTVQPTVEINGETYDVKLEIVDNRTTPENGPSAASELVNRGVSVVLGSYGSGVSMAGGAVFSEAGIPAIGVTCTNPQVTSDCDVYFRICFLDPFQGTVLANYAYNELGVDTAYVLGMLGSDYDQGLMYYFQQAFEALGGTVVAENFPEGSANFVSYVNNAKSAGAGVIFAPVSINYAQLIIEAAAAQGFEGSLLGSDTWDDNMVIESAKGRDVDIFVTTFYQEGGNAEFDAGIKEWINANADAKTNNGGNDMISAVTAMGYDAYFTAL
;
A
#
# COMPACT_ATOMS: atom_id res chain seq x y z
N MET A 1 21.59 53.81 8.62
CA MET A 1 20.84 52.93 9.52
C MET A 1 21.26 51.47 9.44
N LYS A 2 22.54 51.14 9.20
CA LYS A 2 23.07 49.76 9.12
C LYS A 2 24.16 49.44 10.16
N LYS A 3 24.35 50.29 11.18
CA LYS A 3 25.36 50.10 12.19
C LYS A 3 24.81 50.02 13.64
N LEU A 4 23.48 49.97 13.82
CA LEU A 4 22.85 49.88 15.17
C LEU A 4 22.32 48.47 15.50
N PHE A 5 22.34 47.53 14.58
CA PHE A 5 21.85 46.16 14.79
C PHE A 5 22.91 45.14 15.24
N ALA A 6 24.18 45.54 15.20
CA ALA A 6 25.29 44.64 15.58
C ALA A 6 25.63 44.62 17.06
N CYS A 7 25.14 45.60 17.88
CA CYS A 7 25.47 45.70 19.31
C CYS A 7 24.46 45.07 20.28
N VAL A 8 23.27 44.65 19.78
CA VAL A 8 22.23 44.05 20.65
C VAL A 8 22.35 42.53 20.72
N LEU A 9 23.03 41.90 19.78
CA LEU A 9 23.23 40.42 19.76
C LEU A 9 24.41 39.95 20.64
N ALA A 10 25.26 40.83 21.10
CA ALA A 10 26.44 40.47 21.89
C ALA A 10 26.20 40.53 23.44
N LEU A 11 25.01 40.98 23.89
CA LEU A 11 24.72 41.16 25.31
C LEU A 11 23.88 40.06 25.96
N VAL A 12 23.43 39.08 25.20
CA VAL A 12 22.57 37.98 25.70
C VAL A 12 23.38 36.69 26.00
N MET A 13 24.66 36.61 25.66
CA MET A 13 25.48 35.41 25.89
C MET A 13 26.43 35.49 27.12
N ALA A 14 26.27 36.45 28.03
CA ALA A 14 27.20 36.64 29.15
C ALA A 14 26.61 36.41 30.55
N LEU A 15 25.44 35.76 30.69
CA LEU A 15 24.76 35.63 32.01
C LEU A 15 24.38 34.17 32.38
N SER A 16 25.22 33.18 32.07
CA SER A 16 24.97 31.80 32.52
C SER A 16 26.22 31.07 33.01
N LEU A 17 27.01 31.71 33.87
CA LEU A 17 28.14 31.04 34.54
C LEU A 17 28.40 31.69 35.90
N VAL A 18 27.56 31.37 36.91
CA VAL A 18 27.96 31.37 38.33
C VAL A 18 26.89 30.61 39.16
N ALA A 19 27.20 29.40 39.56
CA ALA A 19 26.84 28.83 40.85
C ALA A 19 27.47 27.44 40.99
N CYS A 20 28.70 27.42 41.45
CA CYS A 20 29.28 26.26 42.10
C CYS A 20 29.93 26.75 43.38
N GLY A 21 29.40 26.37 44.55
CA GLY A 21 29.96 26.76 45.84
C GLY A 21 29.37 25.94 46.98
N GLY A 22 30.14 25.05 47.50
CA GLY A 22 30.03 23.96 48.41
C GLY A 22 29.32 24.17 49.75
N GLY A 23 28.95 23.05 50.35
CA GLY A 23 28.47 22.86 51.71
C GLY A 23 28.34 21.37 52.04
N LYS A 24 29.34 20.82 52.74
CA LYS A 24 29.28 19.51 53.37
C LYS A 24 28.29 19.54 54.52
N SER A 25 27.37 18.57 54.61
CA SER A 25 26.88 18.03 55.86
C SER A 25 26.41 16.58 55.66
N SER A 26 26.81 15.80 56.63
CA SER A 26 26.72 14.32 56.74
C SER A 26 25.31 13.80 57.05
N GLY A 27 25.02 12.60 56.46
CA GLY A 27 24.28 11.52 57.11
C GLY A 27 22.79 11.53 56.89
N ASP A 28 22.28 10.64 56.03
CA ASP A 28 21.45 9.53 56.45
C ASP A 28 21.18 8.58 55.23
N SER A 29 21.38 7.30 55.47
CA SER A 29 21.14 6.24 54.48
C SER A 29 19.65 5.95 54.40
N SER A 30 19.03 6.45 53.38
CA SER A 30 17.74 5.94 52.89
C SER A 30 17.98 5.35 51.51
N ALA A 31 17.81 4.04 51.40
CA ALA A 31 17.81 3.33 50.12
C ALA A 31 16.63 3.84 49.28
N ASP A 32 16.93 4.79 48.43
CA ASP A 32 16.01 5.21 47.38
C ASP A 32 16.11 4.14 46.29
N SER A 33 15.11 3.24 46.27
CA SER A 33 14.86 2.36 45.17
C SER A 33 14.44 3.23 43.98
N SER A 34 15.42 3.72 43.24
CA SER A 34 15.17 4.22 41.90
C SER A 34 14.61 3.08 41.09
N SER A 35 13.29 2.99 40.98
CA SER A 35 12.64 2.33 39.87
C SER A 35 13.10 3.07 38.62
N GLY A 36 14.20 2.62 38.05
CA GLY A 36 14.62 3.01 36.71
C GLY A 36 13.51 2.60 35.79
N ASP A 37 12.77 3.57 35.33
CA ASP A 37 11.92 3.46 34.14
C ASP A 37 12.90 3.18 32.99
N SER A 38 13.22 1.90 32.78
CA SER A 38 14.01 1.49 31.62
C SER A 38 13.10 1.63 30.43
N ALA A 39 13.17 2.79 29.78
CA ALA A 39 12.51 2.97 28.47
C ALA A 39 12.88 1.76 27.60
N ASN A 40 11.88 1.03 27.10
CA ASN A 40 12.09 -0.10 26.20
C ASN A 40 12.96 0.33 25.03
N LYS A 41 13.84 -0.56 24.61
CA LYS A 41 14.53 -0.39 23.32
C LYS A 41 13.48 -0.34 22.21
N VAL A 42 13.79 0.32 21.10
CA VAL A 42 12.84 0.51 19.99
C VAL A 42 13.36 -0.15 18.73
N VAL A 43 12.53 -0.98 18.09
CA VAL A 43 12.69 -1.43 16.71
C VAL A 43 11.78 -0.60 15.81
N LYS A 44 12.30 -0.11 14.72
CA LYS A 44 11.55 0.69 13.75
C LYS A 44 11.27 -0.15 12.51
N ILE A 45 9.99 -0.25 12.16
CA ILE A 45 9.53 -0.82 10.90
C ILE A 45 9.16 0.35 9.99
N GLY A 46 9.80 0.43 8.82
CA GLY A 46 9.45 1.41 7.79
C GLY A 46 8.15 1.01 7.08
N VAL A 47 7.29 1.97 6.81
CA VAL A 47 6.08 1.77 6.00
C VAL A 47 6.21 2.65 4.77
N PHE A 48 6.44 2.00 3.62
CA PHE A 48 6.70 2.60 2.32
C PHE A 48 5.46 2.51 1.45
N GLU A 49 4.42 3.27 1.79
CA GLU A 49 3.10 3.17 1.14
C GLU A 49 2.64 4.49 0.54
N PRO A 50 1.87 4.45 -0.58
CA PRO A 50 1.24 5.66 -1.08
C PRO A 50 0.09 6.07 -0.16
N GLN A 51 0.12 7.33 0.29
CA GLN A 51 -1.00 7.98 0.98
C GLN A 51 -1.69 9.00 0.05
N THR A 52 -1.00 9.37 -1.01
CA THR A 52 -1.46 10.32 -2.03
C THR A 52 -1.21 9.76 -3.44
N GLY A 53 -1.79 10.39 -4.47
CA GLY A 53 -1.73 9.92 -5.85
C GLY A 53 -2.77 8.82 -6.14
N ASP A 54 -2.69 8.20 -7.31
CA ASP A 54 -3.70 7.27 -7.83
C ASP A 54 -3.86 6.01 -6.95
N ASN A 55 -2.78 5.55 -6.33
CA ASN A 55 -2.78 4.39 -5.43
C ASN A 55 -3.00 4.74 -3.95
N GLY A 56 -3.22 6.03 -3.62
CA GLY A 56 -3.35 6.48 -2.24
C GLY A 56 -4.51 5.82 -1.46
N GLY A 57 -5.56 5.40 -2.15
CA GLY A 57 -6.69 4.67 -1.55
C GLY A 57 -6.27 3.29 -1.03
N GLY A 58 -5.57 2.51 -1.86
CA GLY A 58 -5.07 1.17 -1.49
C GLY A 58 -3.98 1.23 -0.42
N GLY A 59 -2.96 2.07 -0.60
CA GLY A 59 -1.87 2.18 0.37
C GLY A 59 -2.34 2.60 1.78
N LYS A 60 -3.32 3.49 1.89
CA LYS A 60 -3.94 3.81 3.19
C LYS A 60 -4.55 2.60 3.87
N LYS A 61 -5.13 1.67 3.10
CA LYS A 61 -5.74 0.45 3.64
C LYS A 61 -4.70 -0.58 4.06
N GLU A 62 -3.59 -0.71 3.34
CA GLU A 62 -2.45 -1.50 3.82
C GLU A 62 -1.90 -0.94 5.15
N ILE A 63 -1.72 0.39 5.22
CA ILE A 63 -1.31 1.07 6.46
C ILE A 63 -2.27 0.77 7.62
N LEU A 64 -3.59 0.75 7.39
CA LEU A 64 -4.57 0.40 8.43
C LEU A 64 -4.33 -0.99 9.00
N GLY A 65 -4.06 -1.98 8.14
CA GLY A 65 -3.73 -3.34 8.55
C GLY A 65 -2.47 -3.37 9.44
N MET A 66 -1.41 -2.70 9.02
CA MET A 66 -0.16 -2.59 9.79
C MET A 66 -0.36 -1.88 11.13
N GLN A 67 -1.14 -0.79 11.16
CA GLN A 67 -1.43 -0.05 12.38
C GLN A 67 -2.26 -0.88 13.37
N TYR A 68 -3.28 -1.58 12.88
CA TYR A 68 -4.06 -2.49 13.71
C TYR A 68 -3.17 -3.61 14.26
N ALA A 69 -2.35 -4.25 13.44
CA ALA A 69 -1.40 -5.28 13.86
C ALA A 69 -0.45 -4.77 14.95
N ASN A 70 0.06 -3.55 14.81
CA ASN A 70 0.91 -2.92 15.83
C ASN A 70 0.16 -2.65 17.14
N THR A 71 -1.16 -2.42 17.12
CA THR A 71 -1.95 -2.34 18.37
C THR A 71 -2.15 -3.71 19.02
N VAL A 72 -2.25 -4.78 18.22
CA VAL A 72 -2.37 -6.17 18.71
C VAL A 72 -1.05 -6.66 19.29
N GLN A 73 0.06 -6.39 18.62
CA GLN A 73 1.41 -6.83 19.02
C GLN A 73 2.39 -5.63 18.99
N PRO A 74 2.40 -4.78 20.03
CA PRO A 74 3.22 -3.56 20.04
C PRO A 74 4.70 -3.78 20.37
N THR A 75 5.09 -5.01 20.71
CA THR A 75 6.45 -5.36 21.15
C THR A 75 6.97 -6.62 20.47
N VAL A 76 8.29 -6.75 20.40
CA VAL A 76 8.98 -7.96 19.92
C VAL A 76 10.10 -8.34 20.88
N GLU A 77 10.33 -9.63 21.06
CA GLU A 77 11.47 -10.13 21.83
C GLU A 77 12.64 -10.47 20.91
N ILE A 78 13.80 -9.86 21.17
CA ILE A 78 15.04 -10.12 20.43
C ILE A 78 16.12 -10.49 21.42
N ASN A 79 16.63 -11.73 21.34
CA ASN A 79 17.67 -12.25 22.24
C ASN A 79 17.32 -12.15 23.74
N GLY A 80 16.03 -12.29 24.08
CA GLY A 80 15.55 -12.21 25.47
C GLY A 80 15.36 -10.80 26.01
N GLU A 81 15.43 -9.79 25.15
CA GLU A 81 15.11 -8.38 25.48
C GLU A 81 13.85 -7.96 24.73
N THR A 82 12.96 -7.23 25.42
CA THR A 82 11.72 -6.68 24.83
C THR A 82 12.00 -5.33 24.19
N TYR A 83 11.54 -5.18 22.95
CA TYR A 83 11.61 -3.95 22.17
C TYR A 83 10.20 -3.47 21.84
N ASP A 84 9.96 -2.17 21.98
CA ASP A 84 8.77 -1.54 21.43
C ASP A 84 8.88 -1.45 19.91
N VAL A 85 7.83 -1.79 19.17
CA VAL A 85 7.79 -1.70 17.71
C VAL A 85 7.15 -0.40 17.30
N LYS A 86 7.87 0.41 16.53
CA LYS A 86 7.41 1.69 16.01
C LYS A 86 7.30 1.66 14.50
N LEU A 87 6.15 2.05 13.96
CA LEU A 87 5.95 2.27 12.54
C LEU A 87 6.44 3.68 12.12
N GLU A 88 7.36 3.74 11.18
CA GLU A 88 7.82 4.97 10.53
C GLU A 88 7.19 5.05 9.14
N ILE A 89 6.09 5.81 9.02
CA ILE A 89 5.29 5.88 7.80
C ILE A 89 5.79 7.01 6.90
N VAL A 90 6.05 6.71 5.63
CA VAL A 90 6.44 7.68 4.61
C VAL A 90 5.57 7.50 3.38
N ASP A 91 4.99 8.61 2.90
CA ASP A 91 4.22 8.66 1.67
C ASP A 91 5.14 8.61 0.45
N ASN A 92 5.08 7.54 -0.34
CA ASN A 92 5.86 7.40 -1.56
C ASN A 92 5.17 8.03 -2.80
N ARG A 93 3.96 8.57 -2.63
CA ARG A 93 3.20 9.35 -3.64
C ARG A 93 2.94 8.61 -4.94
N THR A 94 2.81 7.30 -4.88
CA THR A 94 2.40 6.43 -6.01
C THR A 94 3.45 6.24 -7.11
N THR A 95 4.22 7.26 -7.48
CA THR A 95 5.01 7.22 -8.71
C THR A 95 6.45 6.73 -8.50
N PRO A 96 7.04 6.00 -9.48
CA PRO A 96 8.43 5.55 -9.40
C PRO A 96 9.43 6.67 -9.17
N GLU A 97 9.18 7.89 -9.67
CA GLU A 97 10.06 9.05 -9.51
C GLU A 97 10.17 9.50 -8.05
N ASN A 98 9.11 9.31 -7.26
CA ASN A 98 9.10 9.65 -5.83
C ASN A 98 9.67 8.53 -4.93
N GLY A 99 9.69 7.29 -5.44
CA GLY A 99 10.12 6.10 -4.70
C GLY A 99 11.49 6.25 -4.03
N PRO A 100 12.56 6.63 -4.75
CA PRO A 100 13.91 6.76 -4.16
C PRO A 100 14.00 7.80 -3.03
N SER A 101 13.27 8.90 -3.14
CA SER A 101 13.25 9.94 -2.09
C SER A 101 12.59 9.43 -0.81
N ALA A 102 11.43 8.79 -0.94
CA ALA A 102 10.71 8.21 0.20
C ALA A 102 11.48 7.05 0.84
N ALA A 103 12.11 6.19 0.04
CA ALA A 103 12.96 5.11 0.52
C ALA A 103 14.18 5.67 1.30
N SER A 104 14.85 6.69 0.76
CA SER A 104 15.98 7.35 1.44
C SER A 104 15.56 7.98 2.77
N GLU A 105 14.34 8.51 2.86
CA GLU A 105 13.81 9.03 4.12
C GLU A 105 13.67 7.94 5.17
N LEU A 106 13.14 6.76 4.81
CA LEU A 106 13.05 5.61 5.73
C LEU A 106 14.43 5.12 6.18
N VAL A 107 15.40 5.01 5.25
CA VAL A 107 16.78 4.67 5.58
C VAL A 107 17.35 5.66 6.60
N ASN A 108 17.15 6.96 6.39
CA ASN A 108 17.63 8.01 7.30
C ASN A 108 16.92 8.00 8.67
N ARG A 109 15.70 7.50 8.75
CA ARG A 109 14.99 7.28 10.02
C ARG A 109 15.50 6.07 10.79
N GLY A 110 16.38 5.26 10.20
CA GLY A 110 17.02 4.11 10.82
C GLY A 110 16.05 2.95 11.05
N VAL A 111 15.27 2.62 10.04
CA VAL A 111 14.36 1.45 10.06
C VAL A 111 15.15 0.16 9.89
N SER A 112 14.67 -0.94 10.50
CA SER A 112 15.32 -2.26 10.46
C SER A 112 14.81 -3.13 9.31
N VAL A 113 13.55 -2.91 8.91
CA VAL A 113 12.86 -3.59 7.81
C VAL A 113 11.83 -2.63 7.23
N VAL A 114 11.49 -2.79 5.96
CA VAL A 114 10.47 -1.98 5.29
C VAL A 114 9.30 -2.85 4.87
N LEU A 115 8.06 -2.39 5.07
CA LEU A 115 6.82 -2.95 4.53
C LEU A 115 6.29 -2.04 3.43
N GLY A 116 5.82 -2.62 2.34
CA GLY A 116 5.27 -1.91 1.20
C GLY A 116 6.00 -2.25 -0.11
N SER A 117 5.55 -1.76 -1.20
CA SER A 117 4.47 -0.80 -1.41
C SER A 117 3.27 -1.49 -2.07
N TYR A 118 2.12 -0.80 -2.06
CA TYR A 118 0.95 -1.17 -2.87
C TYR A 118 1.26 -1.13 -4.38
N GLY A 119 2.12 -0.25 -4.84
CA GLY A 119 2.47 -0.10 -6.26
C GLY A 119 3.75 -0.84 -6.66
N SER A 120 3.72 -1.63 -7.75
CA SER A 120 4.89 -2.39 -8.20
C SER A 120 6.02 -1.50 -8.72
N GLY A 121 5.74 -0.49 -9.56
CA GLY A 121 6.77 0.41 -10.11
C GLY A 121 7.49 1.21 -9.03
N VAL A 122 6.76 1.76 -8.05
CA VAL A 122 7.37 2.49 -6.93
C VAL A 122 8.16 1.57 -5.99
N SER A 123 7.73 0.29 -5.85
CA SER A 123 8.47 -0.73 -5.10
C SER A 123 9.82 -1.02 -5.75
N MET A 124 9.86 -1.21 -7.06
CA MET A 124 11.12 -1.40 -7.82
C MET A 124 12.06 -0.21 -7.66
N ALA A 125 11.54 1.00 -7.78
CA ALA A 125 12.33 2.23 -7.65
C ALA A 125 12.89 2.42 -6.23
N GLY A 126 12.10 2.13 -5.18
CA GLY A 126 12.53 2.16 -3.78
C GLY A 126 13.49 1.03 -3.43
N GLY A 127 13.30 -0.14 -4.04
CA GLY A 127 14.10 -1.35 -3.82
C GLY A 127 15.59 -1.16 -4.05
N ALA A 128 15.96 -0.37 -5.04
CA ALA A 128 17.37 -0.03 -5.30
C ALA A 128 18.01 0.69 -4.10
N VAL A 129 17.30 1.60 -3.44
CA VAL A 129 17.78 2.33 -2.26
C VAL A 129 17.88 1.41 -1.04
N PHE A 130 16.89 0.52 -0.85
CA PHE A 130 16.92 -0.46 0.24
C PHE A 130 18.06 -1.46 0.05
N SER A 131 18.32 -1.90 -1.18
CA SER A 131 19.45 -2.78 -1.53
C SER A 131 20.81 -2.13 -1.22
N GLU A 132 21.01 -0.87 -1.60
CA GLU A 132 22.23 -0.13 -1.28
C GLU A 132 22.44 0.04 0.23
N ALA A 133 21.34 0.24 0.98
CA ALA A 133 21.38 0.37 2.43
C ALA A 133 21.46 -0.97 3.17
N GLY A 134 21.28 -2.11 2.48
CA GLY A 134 21.23 -3.44 3.09
C GLY A 134 20.01 -3.66 4.00
N ILE A 135 18.91 -2.94 3.75
CA ILE A 135 17.66 -3.04 4.54
C ILE A 135 16.69 -3.96 3.81
N PRO A 136 16.20 -5.05 4.44
CA PRO A 136 15.20 -5.92 3.84
C PRO A 136 13.87 -5.19 3.67
N ALA A 137 13.18 -5.47 2.56
CA ALA A 137 11.84 -4.98 2.28
C ALA A 137 10.88 -6.16 2.03
N ILE A 138 9.66 -6.04 2.51
CA ILE A 138 8.57 -7.01 2.33
C ILE A 138 7.45 -6.35 1.55
N GLY A 139 7.29 -6.76 0.29
CA GLY A 139 6.18 -6.34 -0.56
C GLY A 139 4.86 -6.89 -0.05
N VAL A 140 3.90 -6.01 0.14
CA VAL A 140 2.57 -6.36 0.66
C VAL A 140 1.68 -6.85 -0.46
N THR A 141 1.41 -5.98 -1.45
CA THR A 141 0.60 -6.34 -2.62
C THR A 141 1.22 -5.95 -3.97
N CYS A 142 2.52 -5.66 -4.02
CA CYS A 142 3.23 -5.42 -5.26
C CYS A 142 3.49 -6.73 -6.03
N THR A 143 2.55 -7.11 -6.87
CA THR A 143 2.45 -8.44 -7.51
C THR A 143 3.36 -8.64 -8.72
N ASN A 144 3.91 -7.58 -9.32
CA ASN A 144 4.80 -7.69 -10.48
C ASN A 144 6.08 -8.50 -10.12
N PRO A 145 6.43 -9.55 -10.88
CA PRO A 145 7.60 -10.39 -10.60
C PRO A 145 8.92 -9.63 -10.49
N GLN A 146 9.06 -8.52 -11.23
CA GLN A 146 10.31 -7.74 -11.26
C GLN A 146 10.66 -7.08 -9.92
N VAL A 147 9.69 -6.86 -9.05
CA VAL A 147 9.93 -6.31 -7.71
C VAL A 147 10.96 -7.12 -6.93
N THR A 148 10.94 -8.45 -7.07
CA THR A 148 11.84 -9.35 -6.33
C THR A 148 12.88 -10.04 -7.19
N SER A 149 12.69 -10.11 -8.53
CA SER A 149 13.67 -10.76 -9.40
C SER A 149 14.96 -9.96 -9.54
N ASP A 150 14.88 -8.64 -9.41
CA ASP A 150 15.97 -7.72 -9.64
C ASP A 150 16.49 -7.06 -8.34
N CYS A 151 16.02 -7.55 -7.17
CA CYS A 151 16.37 -6.98 -5.86
C CYS A 151 16.47 -8.06 -4.79
N ASP A 152 17.69 -8.44 -4.40
CA ASP A 152 17.97 -9.53 -3.45
C ASP A 152 17.48 -9.26 -2.02
N VAL A 153 17.18 -8.02 -1.68
CA VAL A 153 16.66 -7.62 -0.36
C VAL A 153 15.14 -7.45 -0.34
N TYR A 154 14.47 -7.57 -1.49
CA TYR A 154 13.02 -7.43 -1.58
C TYR A 154 12.35 -8.79 -1.59
N PHE A 155 11.53 -9.06 -0.60
CA PHE A 155 10.68 -10.24 -0.45
C PHE A 155 9.23 -9.85 -0.69
N ARG A 156 8.30 -10.82 -0.71
CA ARG A 156 6.86 -10.54 -0.80
C ARG A 156 6.02 -11.58 -0.10
N ILE A 157 4.82 -11.21 0.30
CA ILE A 157 3.80 -12.11 0.85
C ILE A 157 2.62 -12.33 -0.10
N CYS A 158 2.51 -11.55 -1.16
CA CYS A 158 1.43 -11.66 -2.15
C CYS A 158 1.75 -12.67 -3.26
N PHE A 159 0.72 -13.05 -4.02
CA PHE A 159 0.88 -13.82 -5.25
C PHE A 159 1.50 -12.97 -6.37
N LEU A 160 1.75 -13.59 -7.52
CA LEU A 160 2.39 -12.96 -8.67
C LEU A 160 1.42 -12.73 -9.83
N ASP A 161 1.65 -11.67 -10.63
CA ASP A 161 0.87 -11.34 -11.83
C ASP A 161 0.74 -12.47 -12.83
N PRO A 162 1.77 -13.32 -13.12
CA PRO A 162 1.60 -14.48 -14.00
C PRO A 162 0.51 -15.44 -13.53
N PHE A 163 0.40 -15.65 -12.22
CA PHE A 163 -0.66 -16.47 -11.63
C PHE A 163 -2.02 -15.77 -11.75
N GLN A 164 -2.09 -14.50 -11.33
CA GLN A 164 -3.31 -13.70 -11.37
C GLN A 164 -3.87 -13.58 -12.81
N GLY A 165 -3.02 -13.23 -13.78
CA GLY A 165 -3.40 -13.10 -15.18
C GLY A 165 -3.90 -14.43 -15.76
N THR A 166 -3.24 -15.54 -15.40
CA THR A 166 -3.65 -16.89 -15.85
C THR A 166 -5.02 -17.27 -15.26
N VAL A 167 -5.25 -17.01 -13.97
CA VAL A 167 -6.55 -17.31 -13.32
C VAL A 167 -7.68 -16.53 -13.97
N LEU A 168 -7.50 -15.21 -14.16
CA LEU A 168 -8.51 -14.36 -14.79
C LEU A 168 -8.79 -14.73 -16.25
N ALA A 169 -7.74 -15.05 -17.02
CA ALA A 169 -7.88 -15.50 -18.40
C ALA A 169 -8.67 -16.82 -18.49
N ASN A 170 -8.35 -17.79 -17.63
CA ASN A 170 -9.09 -19.06 -17.57
C ASN A 170 -10.55 -18.84 -17.16
N TYR A 171 -10.79 -17.97 -16.19
CA TYR A 171 -12.16 -17.65 -15.77
C TYR A 171 -12.96 -17.02 -16.90
N ALA A 172 -12.40 -16.04 -17.60
CA ALA A 172 -13.05 -15.41 -18.75
C ALA A 172 -13.38 -16.40 -19.86
N TYR A 173 -12.39 -17.21 -20.25
CA TYR A 173 -12.53 -18.12 -21.38
C TYR A 173 -13.40 -19.34 -21.05
N ASN A 174 -13.12 -20.02 -19.94
CA ASN A 174 -13.75 -21.31 -19.62
C ASN A 174 -15.05 -21.18 -18.84
N GLU A 175 -15.17 -20.22 -17.93
CA GLU A 175 -16.35 -20.08 -17.05
C GLU A 175 -17.35 -19.07 -17.61
N LEU A 176 -16.88 -17.93 -18.15
CA LEU A 176 -17.77 -16.95 -18.77
C LEU A 176 -18.03 -17.25 -20.25
N GLY A 177 -17.25 -18.16 -20.89
CA GLY A 177 -17.42 -18.55 -22.29
C GLY A 177 -17.09 -17.43 -23.27
N VAL A 178 -16.15 -16.58 -22.95
CA VAL A 178 -15.80 -15.39 -23.73
C VAL A 178 -14.67 -15.70 -24.71
N ASP A 179 -14.89 -15.41 -25.99
CA ASP A 179 -13.89 -15.61 -27.08
C ASP A 179 -13.05 -14.35 -27.34
N THR A 180 -13.55 -13.16 -26.98
CA THR A 180 -12.88 -11.89 -27.20
C THR A 180 -12.84 -11.07 -25.92
N ALA A 181 -11.65 -10.70 -25.48
CA ALA A 181 -11.40 -9.82 -24.33
C ALA A 181 -10.86 -8.46 -24.79
N TYR A 182 -11.36 -7.39 -24.19
CA TYR A 182 -10.77 -6.06 -24.32
C TYR A 182 -9.95 -5.78 -23.07
N VAL A 183 -8.67 -5.43 -23.23
CA VAL A 183 -7.71 -5.24 -22.14
C VAL A 183 -7.29 -3.80 -22.10
N LEU A 184 -7.46 -3.14 -20.95
CA LEU A 184 -7.29 -1.70 -20.79
C LEU A 184 -6.43 -1.39 -19.55
N GLY A 185 -5.32 -0.65 -19.74
CA GLY A 185 -4.45 -0.24 -18.63
C GLY A 185 -3.82 1.13 -18.85
N MET A 186 -3.26 1.68 -17.77
CA MET A 186 -2.58 2.97 -17.82
C MET A 186 -1.20 2.83 -18.46
N LEU A 187 -0.92 3.71 -19.41
CA LEU A 187 0.39 3.80 -20.04
C LEU A 187 1.44 4.25 -18.98
N GLY A 188 2.54 3.51 -18.88
CA GLY A 188 3.62 3.82 -17.94
C GLY A 188 3.44 3.23 -16.55
N SER A 189 2.35 2.51 -16.28
CA SER A 189 2.20 1.71 -15.06
C SER A 189 2.82 0.33 -15.25
N ASP A 190 3.89 0.03 -14.51
CA ASP A 190 4.54 -1.30 -14.57
C ASP A 190 3.60 -2.43 -14.13
N TYR A 191 2.70 -2.14 -13.18
CA TYR A 191 1.69 -3.09 -12.74
C TYR A 191 0.67 -3.37 -13.83
N ASP A 192 0.00 -2.33 -14.36
CA ASP A 192 -1.04 -2.49 -15.39
C ASP A 192 -0.48 -3.21 -16.61
N GLN A 193 0.65 -2.73 -17.14
CA GLN A 193 1.27 -3.29 -18.34
C GLN A 193 1.73 -4.75 -18.13
N GLY A 194 2.28 -5.06 -16.97
CA GLY A 194 2.70 -6.42 -16.61
C GLY A 194 1.51 -7.38 -16.55
N LEU A 195 0.46 -7.01 -15.85
CA LEU A 195 -0.70 -7.88 -15.67
C LEU A 195 -1.54 -7.99 -16.94
N MET A 196 -1.66 -6.93 -17.74
CA MET A 196 -2.24 -7.00 -19.11
C MET A 196 -1.50 -8.01 -19.96
N TYR A 197 -0.17 -7.99 -19.95
CA TYR A 197 0.66 -8.94 -20.70
C TYR A 197 0.39 -10.40 -20.28
N TYR A 198 0.37 -10.70 -18.98
CA TYR A 198 0.16 -12.08 -18.50
C TYR A 198 -1.27 -12.58 -18.79
N PHE A 199 -2.27 -11.72 -18.64
CA PHE A 199 -3.63 -12.05 -19.03
C PHE A 199 -3.72 -12.34 -20.53
N GLN A 200 -3.17 -11.47 -21.38
CA GLN A 200 -3.19 -11.64 -22.83
C GLN A 200 -2.53 -12.96 -23.24
N GLN A 201 -1.32 -13.24 -22.75
CA GLN A 201 -0.62 -14.49 -23.06
C GLN A 201 -1.44 -15.74 -22.69
N ALA A 202 -2.07 -15.72 -21.52
CA ALA A 202 -2.88 -16.83 -21.05
C ALA A 202 -4.18 -16.96 -21.87
N PHE A 203 -4.85 -15.86 -22.18
CA PHE A 203 -6.11 -15.85 -22.89
C PHE A 203 -5.95 -16.28 -24.36
N GLU A 204 -4.90 -15.80 -25.04
CA GLU A 204 -4.54 -16.21 -26.40
C GLU A 204 -4.10 -17.67 -26.45
N ALA A 205 -3.41 -18.19 -25.44
CA ALA A 205 -3.04 -19.61 -25.37
C ALA A 205 -4.24 -20.54 -25.24
N LEU A 206 -5.37 -20.06 -24.71
CA LEU A 206 -6.64 -20.80 -24.68
C LEU A 206 -7.40 -20.73 -25.98
N GLY A 207 -6.99 -19.89 -26.94
CA GLY A 207 -7.63 -19.70 -28.23
C GLY A 207 -8.49 -18.45 -28.34
N GLY A 208 -8.48 -17.60 -27.32
CA GLY A 208 -9.19 -16.32 -27.28
C GLY A 208 -8.49 -15.24 -28.11
N THR A 209 -9.21 -14.15 -28.37
CA THR A 209 -8.71 -12.96 -29.05
C THR A 209 -8.63 -11.79 -28.05
N VAL A 210 -7.52 -11.06 -28.05
CA VAL A 210 -7.34 -9.87 -27.19
C VAL A 210 -7.25 -8.61 -28.04
N VAL A 211 -8.01 -7.58 -27.65
CA VAL A 211 -7.86 -6.19 -28.11
C VAL A 211 -7.35 -5.36 -26.95
N ALA A 212 -6.11 -4.90 -27.02
CA ALA A 212 -5.47 -4.16 -25.95
C ALA A 212 -5.36 -2.67 -26.31
N GLU A 213 -5.73 -1.81 -25.37
CA GLU A 213 -5.54 -0.37 -25.46
C GLU A 213 -4.96 0.18 -24.16
N ASN A 214 -4.30 1.34 -24.28
CA ASN A 214 -3.76 2.07 -23.13
C ASN A 214 -4.37 3.47 -23.05
N PHE A 215 -4.53 3.95 -21.82
CA PHE A 215 -4.92 5.34 -21.56
C PHE A 215 -3.80 6.10 -20.84
N PRO A 216 -3.68 7.42 -21.06
CA PRO A 216 -2.71 8.24 -20.35
C PRO A 216 -3.13 8.49 -18.89
N GLU A 217 -2.15 8.72 -18.02
CA GLU A 217 -2.37 9.17 -16.64
C GLU A 217 -3.28 10.41 -16.60
N GLY A 218 -4.14 10.49 -15.60
CA GLY A 218 -5.11 11.59 -15.44
C GLY A 218 -6.33 11.52 -16.37
N SER A 219 -6.53 10.40 -17.09
CA SER A 219 -7.74 10.19 -17.89
C SER A 219 -8.99 10.21 -17.01
N ALA A 220 -9.96 11.03 -17.39
CA ALA A 220 -11.24 11.18 -16.67
C ALA A 220 -12.46 10.67 -17.46
N ASN A 221 -12.27 10.16 -18.68
CA ASN A 221 -13.36 9.70 -19.54
C ASN A 221 -13.01 8.41 -20.24
N PHE A 222 -13.79 7.36 -19.96
CA PHE A 222 -13.61 6.02 -20.49
C PHE A 222 -14.68 5.59 -21.50
N VAL A 223 -15.59 6.48 -21.88
CA VAL A 223 -16.68 6.22 -22.82
C VAL A 223 -16.16 5.66 -24.17
N SER A 224 -15.08 6.24 -24.72
CA SER A 224 -14.51 5.79 -25.99
C SER A 224 -13.95 4.36 -25.88
N TYR A 225 -13.26 4.05 -24.81
CA TYR A 225 -12.70 2.71 -24.58
C TYR A 225 -13.79 1.65 -24.42
N VAL A 226 -14.86 1.93 -23.69
CA VAL A 226 -16.03 1.05 -23.60
C VAL A 226 -16.70 0.84 -24.96
N ASN A 227 -16.84 1.90 -25.76
CA ASN A 227 -17.40 1.79 -27.11
C ASN A 227 -16.48 1.00 -28.05
N ASN A 228 -15.15 1.09 -27.90
CA ASN A 228 -14.19 0.27 -28.62
C ASN A 228 -14.32 -1.20 -28.24
N ALA A 229 -14.47 -1.50 -26.93
CA ALA A 229 -14.73 -2.87 -26.46
C ALA A 229 -16.01 -3.45 -27.07
N LYS A 230 -17.12 -2.69 -27.08
CA LYS A 230 -18.38 -3.09 -27.73
C LYS A 230 -18.18 -3.33 -29.21
N SER A 231 -17.46 -2.46 -29.91
CA SER A 231 -17.21 -2.56 -31.36
C SER A 231 -16.33 -3.75 -31.70
N ALA A 232 -15.44 -4.15 -30.80
CA ALA A 232 -14.62 -5.34 -30.93
C ALA A 232 -15.39 -6.64 -30.64
N GLY A 233 -16.64 -6.55 -30.16
CA GLY A 233 -17.41 -7.71 -29.72
C GLY A 233 -16.88 -8.36 -28.45
N ALA A 234 -16.20 -7.59 -27.61
CA ALA A 234 -15.62 -8.12 -26.38
C ALA A 234 -16.71 -8.54 -25.37
N GLY A 235 -16.60 -9.75 -24.86
CA GLY A 235 -17.47 -10.26 -23.79
C GLY A 235 -16.98 -9.89 -22.41
N VAL A 236 -15.72 -9.43 -22.27
CA VAL A 236 -15.17 -8.89 -21.03
C VAL A 236 -14.32 -7.66 -21.32
N ILE A 237 -14.29 -6.72 -20.37
CA ILE A 237 -13.26 -5.69 -20.23
C ILE A 237 -12.40 -6.08 -19.02
N PHE A 238 -11.14 -6.43 -19.27
CA PHE A 238 -10.14 -6.63 -18.22
C PHE A 238 -9.34 -5.34 -18.02
N ALA A 239 -9.37 -4.79 -16.80
CA ALA A 239 -8.72 -3.54 -16.49
C ALA A 239 -7.97 -3.63 -15.14
N PRO A 240 -6.67 -4.01 -15.13
CA PRO A 240 -5.85 -4.05 -13.92
C PRO A 240 -5.37 -2.64 -13.54
N VAL A 241 -6.28 -1.80 -13.09
CA VAL A 241 -6.03 -0.37 -12.86
C VAL A 241 -6.31 0.01 -11.41
N SER A 242 -5.85 1.19 -10.99
CA SER A 242 -6.12 1.72 -9.65
C SER A 242 -7.62 1.96 -9.41
N ILE A 243 -8.02 2.04 -8.13
CA ILE A 243 -9.40 2.20 -7.68
C ILE A 243 -10.09 3.38 -8.38
N ASN A 244 -9.40 4.51 -8.55
CA ASN A 244 -9.97 5.70 -9.16
C ASN A 244 -10.39 5.46 -10.62
N TYR A 245 -9.56 4.78 -11.40
CA TYR A 245 -9.88 4.43 -12.79
C TYR A 245 -10.92 3.32 -12.86
N ALA A 246 -10.88 2.36 -11.94
CA ALA A 246 -11.88 1.31 -11.84
C ALA A 246 -13.30 1.91 -11.72
N GLN A 247 -13.49 2.89 -10.84
CA GLN A 247 -14.76 3.58 -10.67
C GLN A 247 -15.24 4.25 -11.97
N LEU A 248 -14.36 4.94 -12.68
CA LEU A 248 -14.68 5.61 -13.93
C LEU A 248 -15.01 4.62 -15.06
N ILE A 249 -14.33 3.47 -15.10
CA ILE A 249 -14.61 2.40 -16.07
C ILE A 249 -15.99 1.77 -15.79
N ILE A 250 -16.32 1.49 -14.51
CA ILE A 250 -17.63 0.98 -14.11
C ILE A 250 -18.74 1.95 -14.50
N GLU A 251 -18.55 3.25 -14.25
CA GLU A 251 -19.51 4.29 -14.64
C GLU A 251 -19.71 4.35 -16.16
N ALA A 252 -18.62 4.31 -16.91
CA ALA A 252 -18.67 4.33 -18.36
C ALA A 252 -19.32 3.06 -18.91
N ALA A 253 -18.99 1.87 -18.40
CA ALA A 253 -19.58 0.60 -18.83
C ALA A 253 -21.09 0.59 -18.62
N ALA A 254 -21.57 0.98 -17.45
CA ALA A 254 -23.00 1.10 -17.14
C ALA A 254 -23.68 2.12 -18.06
N ALA A 255 -23.10 3.32 -18.20
CA ALA A 255 -23.68 4.40 -19.01
C ALA A 255 -23.75 4.07 -20.51
N GLN A 256 -22.82 3.27 -21.03
CA GLN A 256 -22.81 2.83 -22.42
C GLN A 256 -23.55 1.51 -22.64
N GLY A 257 -24.13 0.90 -21.59
CA GLY A 257 -24.79 -0.39 -21.69
C GLY A 257 -23.86 -1.47 -22.25
N PHE A 258 -22.71 -1.67 -21.60
CA PHE A 258 -21.82 -2.77 -21.91
C PHE A 258 -22.44 -4.06 -21.35
N GLU A 259 -22.77 -4.99 -22.23
CA GLU A 259 -23.48 -6.24 -21.86
C GLU A 259 -22.52 -7.35 -21.38
N GLY A 260 -21.20 -7.16 -21.52
CA GLY A 260 -20.18 -8.08 -21.02
C GLY A 260 -19.84 -7.84 -19.56
N SER A 261 -18.93 -8.66 -19.03
CA SER A 261 -18.45 -8.54 -17.65
C SER A 261 -17.21 -7.64 -17.54
N LEU A 262 -17.04 -7.01 -16.39
CA LEU A 262 -15.82 -6.31 -16.01
C LEU A 262 -14.96 -7.27 -15.18
N LEU A 263 -13.71 -7.45 -15.59
CA LEU A 263 -12.72 -8.18 -14.82
C LEU A 263 -11.75 -7.20 -14.19
N GLY A 264 -11.77 -7.14 -12.88
CA GLY A 264 -10.79 -6.39 -12.08
C GLY A 264 -9.67 -7.31 -11.64
N SER A 265 -8.58 -6.68 -11.23
CA SER A 265 -7.48 -7.32 -10.53
C SER A 265 -7.68 -7.23 -9.01
N ASP A 266 -6.64 -7.58 -8.25
CA ASP A 266 -6.61 -7.42 -6.78
C ASP A 266 -6.86 -5.98 -6.33
N THR A 267 -6.52 -4.98 -7.14
CA THR A 267 -6.78 -3.56 -6.87
C THR A 267 -8.27 -3.20 -6.85
N TRP A 268 -9.14 -4.03 -7.44
CA TRP A 268 -10.58 -3.78 -7.46
C TRP A 268 -11.32 -4.38 -6.26
N ASP A 269 -10.68 -5.17 -5.43
CA ASP A 269 -11.28 -5.68 -4.19
C ASP A 269 -11.28 -4.56 -3.12
N ASP A 270 -12.19 -3.61 -3.32
CA ASP A 270 -12.28 -2.39 -2.56
C ASP A 270 -13.71 -1.92 -2.36
N ASN A 271 -14.01 -1.40 -1.16
CA ASN A 271 -15.33 -0.89 -0.84
C ASN A 271 -15.78 0.28 -1.73
N MET A 272 -14.85 1.10 -2.22
CA MET A 272 -15.18 2.20 -3.14
C MET A 272 -15.58 1.69 -4.53
N VAL A 273 -14.98 0.59 -4.98
CA VAL A 273 -15.37 -0.10 -6.23
C VAL A 273 -16.76 -0.69 -6.08
N ILE A 274 -17.04 -1.37 -4.97
CA ILE A 274 -18.37 -1.94 -4.67
C ILE A 274 -19.43 -0.82 -4.62
N GLU A 275 -19.14 0.30 -3.96
CA GLU A 275 -20.08 1.43 -3.89
C GLU A 275 -20.35 2.04 -5.27
N SER A 276 -19.36 2.13 -6.14
CA SER A 276 -19.54 2.65 -7.51
C SER A 276 -20.36 1.71 -8.40
N ALA A 277 -20.39 0.42 -8.09
CA ALA A 277 -21.20 -0.57 -8.82
C ALA A 277 -22.68 -0.59 -8.38
N LYS A 278 -22.99 -0.09 -7.19
CA LYS A 278 -24.36 -0.14 -6.63
C LYS A 278 -25.40 0.50 -7.53
N GLY A 279 -26.46 -0.26 -7.82
CA GLY A 279 -27.60 0.20 -8.64
C GLY A 279 -27.26 0.34 -10.12
N ARG A 280 -26.12 -0.13 -10.57
CA ARG A 280 -25.72 -0.23 -11.99
C ARG A 280 -25.89 -1.68 -12.46
N ASP A 281 -26.23 -1.83 -13.73
CA ASP A 281 -26.34 -3.14 -14.38
C ASP A 281 -24.96 -3.49 -14.96
N VAL A 282 -24.11 -4.05 -14.10
CA VAL A 282 -22.72 -4.48 -14.44
C VAL A 282 -22.36 -5.71 -13.64
N ASP A 283 -21.81 -6.71 -14.30
CA ASP A 283 -21.20 -7.88 -13.67
C ASP A 283 -19.70 -7.64 -13.48
N ILE A 284 -19.22 -7.75 -12.23
CA ILE A 284 -17.82 -7.50 -11.89
C ILE A 284 -17.24 -8.72 -11.19
N PHE A 285 -16.10 -9.19 -11.68
CA PHE A 285 -15.31 -10.26 -11.06
C PHE A 285 -13.91 -9.75 -10.77
N VAL A 286 -13.36 -10.13 -9.62
CA VAL A 286 -12.04 -9.68 -9.17
C VAL A 286 -11.22 -10.85 -8.64
N THR A 287 -9.91 -10.69 -8.67
CA THR A 287 -9.02 -11.51 -7.85
C THR A 287 -8.86 -10.86 -6.48
N THR A 288 -8.66 -11.66 -5.44
CA THR A 288 -8.52 -11.15 -4.08
C THR A 288 -7.51 -11.96 -3.28
N PHE A 289 -6.93 -11.35 -2.25
CA PHE A 289 -6.04 -12.01 -1.28
C PHE A 289 -6.81 -12.52 -0.06
N TYR A 290 -7.91 -11.87 0.28
CA TYR A 290 -8.67 -12.14 1.49
C TYR A 290 -10.16 -11.89 1.24
N GLN A 291 -10.99 -12.73 1.83
CA GLN A 291 -12.43 -12.52 1.85
C GLN A 291 -12.90 -12.39 3.30
N GLU A 292 -13.65 -11.34 3.59
CA GLU A 292 -14.30 -11.16 4.88
C GLU A 292 -15.11 -12.40 5.28
N GLY A 293 -14.94 -12.88 6.50
CA GLY A 293 -15.44 -14.16 6.98
C GLY A 293 -14.38 -15.28 7.00
N GLY A 294 -13.22 -15.07 6.41
CA GLY A 294 -12.10 -16.02 6.41
C GLY A 294 -11.43 -16.19 7.76
N ASN A 295 -11.42 -15.13 8.59
CA ASN A 295 -10.90 -15.15 9.96
C ASN A 295 -11.77 -14.29 10.88
N ALA A 296 -12.68 -14.92 11.61
CA ALA A 296 -13.68 -14.23 12.43
C ALA A 296 -13.07 -13.37 13.55
N GLU A 297 -11.90 -13.74 14.10
CA GLU A 297 -11.23 -13.00 15.17
C GLU A 297 -10.61 -11.72 14.60
N PHE A 298 -9.89 -11.83 13.49
CA PHE A 298 -9.34 -10.68 12.77
C PHE A 298 -10.46 -9.72 12.33
N ASP A 299 -11.51 -10.25 11.69
CA ASP A 299 -12.62 -9.44 11.18
C ASP A 299 -13.30 -8.63 12.28
N ALA A 300 -13.62 -9.28 13.40
CA ALA A 300 -14.26 -8.61 14.53
C ALA A 300 -13.34 -7.53 15.13
N GLY A 301 -12.07 -7.86 15.35
CA GLY A 301 -11.11 -6.97 15.99
C GLY A 301 -10.79 -5.75 15.14
N ILE A 302 -10.54 -5.91 13.84
CA ILE A 302 -10.21 -4.78 12.97
C ILE A 302 -11.44 -3.86 12.75
N LYS A 303 -12.65 -4.41 12.65
CA LYS A 303 -13.88 -3.62 12.55
C LYS A 303 -14.13 -2.78 13.82
N GLU A 304 -13.94 -3.38 14.99
CA GLU A 304 -14.03 -2.65 16.26
C GLU A 304 -13.02 -1.52 16.30
N TRP A 305 -11.76 -1.79 15.92
CA TRP A 305 -10.70 -0.80 15.91
C TRP A 305 -10.97 0.34 14.89
N ILE A 306 -11.40 0.04 13.67
CA ILE A 306 -11.79 1.03 12.66
C ILE A 306 -12.94 1.92 13.19
N ASN A 307 -13.96 1.33 13.79
CA ASN A 307 -15.11 2.07 14.30
C ASN A 307 -14.78 2.94 15.53
N ALA A 308 -13.79 2.55 16.32
CA ALA A 308 -13.29 3.32 17.45
C ALA A 308 -12.34 4.47 17.04
N ASN A 309 -11.81 4.47 15.81
CA ASN A 309 -10.82 5.41 15.33
C ASN A 309 -11.36 6.18 14.11
N ALA A 310 -11.64 7.47 14.27
CA ALA A 310 -12.22 8.31 13.22
C ALA A 310 -11.31 8.47 12.00
N ASP A 311 -10.00 8.56 12.21
CA ASP A 311 -9.03 8.68 11.12
C ASP A 311 -8.91 7.36 10.36
N ALA A 312 -8.90 6.23 11.07
CA ALA A 312 -8.92 4.90 10.44
C ALA A 312 -10.18 4.72 9.59
N LYS A 313 -11.34 5.07 10.13
CA LYS A 313 -12.62 5.00 9.40
C LYS A 313 -12.62 5.88 8.15
N THR A 314 -12.08 7.08 8.24
CA THR A 314 -11.93 7.99 7.08
C THR A 314 -11.00 7.40 6.02
N ASN A 315 -9.85 6.88 6.42
CA ASN A 315 -8.89 6.24 5.51
C ASN A 315 -9.43 4.95 4.90
N ASN A 316 -10.41 4.30 5.55
CA ASN A 316 -11.12 3.12 5.04
C ASN A 316 -12.35 3.47 4.18
N GLY A 317 -12.48 4.70 3.69
CA GLY A 317 -13.60 5.12 2.85
C GLY A 317 -14.92 5.33 3.60
N GLY A 318 -14.87 5.56 4.91
CA GLY A 318 -16.02 5.96 5.74
C GLY A 318 -16.85 4.81 6.35
N ASN A 319 -16.51 3.57 6.07
CA ASN A 319 -17.17 2.37 6.61
C ASN A 319 -16.15 1.40 7.25
N ASP A 320 -16.58 0.21 7.65
CA ASP A 320 -15.77 -0.81 8.31
C ASP A 320 -15.63 -2.10 7.48
N MET A 321 -15.90 -2.06 6.18
CA MET A 321 -15.63 -3.18 5.28
C MET A 321 -14.13 -3.47 5.25
N ILE A 322 -13.78 -4.74 5.28
CA ILE A 322 -12.38 -5.16 5.25
C ILE A 322 -11.95 -5.31 3.80
N SER A 323 -11.01 -4.48 3.37
CA SER A 323 -10.33 -4.69 2.10
C SER A 323 -9.30 -5.80 2.23
N ALA A 324 -9.13 -6.62 1.19
CA ALA A 324 -8.11 -7.66 1.15
C ALA A 324 -6.70 -7.12 1.43
N VAL A 325 -6.38 -5.93 0.94
CA VAL A 325 -5.07 -5.30 1.15
C VAL A 325 -4.87 -4.88 2.61
N THR A 326 -5.95 -4.61 3.36
CA THR A 326 -5.87 -4.37 4.81
C THR A 326 -5.44 -5.65 5.56
N ALA A 327 -6.00 -6.80 5.18
CA ALA A 327 -5.58 -8.08 5.74
C ALA A 327 -4.12 -8.40 5.41
N MET A 328 -3.68 -8.09 4.17
CA MET A 328 -2.29 -8.25 3.76
C MET A 328 -1.33 -7.33 4.55
N GLY A 329 -1.73 -6.08 4.81
CA GLY A 329 -0.96 -5.17 5.67
C GLY A 329 -0.78 -5.70 7.10
N TYR A 330 -1.83 -6.32 7.65
CA TYR A 330 -1.79 -7.01 8.94
C TYR A 330 -0.77 -8.17 8.92
N ASP A 331 -0.84 -9.04 7.93
CA ASP A 331 0.06 -10.19 7.80
C ASP A 331 1.51 -9.75 7.52
N ALA A 332 1.72 -8.67 6.76
CA ALA A 332 3.04 -8.11 6.52
C ALA A 332 3.75 -7.68 7.82
N TYR A 333 3.00 -7.05 8.73
CA TYR A 333 3.54 -6.65 10.03
C TYR A 333 4.03 -7.86 10.84
N PHE A 334 3.22 -8.92 10.95
CA PHE A 334 3.62 -10.13 11.67
C PHE A 334 4.74 -10.90 10.97
N THR A 335 4.85 -10.78 9.64
CA THR A 335 5.96 -11.37 8.88
C THR A 335 7.28 -10.65 9.16
N ALA A 336 7.24 -9.37 9.51
CA ALA A 336 8.42 -8.57 9.84
C ALA A 336 8.91 -8.78 11.28
N LEU A 337 8.06 -9.23 12.21
CA LEU A 337 8.41 -9.52 13.60
C LEU A 337 9.12 -10.86 13.76
#